data_fa3856938f8b2ad4b09d5c2271cdf5a2
#
_entry.id   fa3856938f8b2ad4b09d5c2271cdf5a2
#
_cell.length_a   1.000
_cell.length_b   1.000
_cell.length_c   1.000
_cell.angle_alpha   90.00
_cell.angle_beta   90.00
_cell.angle_gamma   90.00
#
_symmetry.space_group_name_H-M   'P 1'
#
loop_
_entity.id
_entity.type
_entity.pdbx_description
1 polymer ?
#
loop_
_entity_poly.entity_id
_entity_poly.type
_entity_poly.pdbx_seq_one_letter_code
_entity_poly.pdbx_strand_id
1 'polypeptide(L)'
;MIIKSKNPRLSLQEGRSQSGLRAHNERRIMSLIRQHGSAPKAEIAQKTGLSAQAVTVIINSLEAESLLIRKDPQRGRVGQPTIPFALNPDGAFGIGLKVGRRSFDLTLIDLVGNIRATLHENCAYPTVQSLLTFLEKGISVLKMSLSDELAKRILGVGVATPYEIWNWTEEAGAPKTVLNEWKSFDFKEKINQIVHLPVYVCNDDTAACSAELSFGNPARFSDFLYIFIGTFIGGGVVINETLFTGKKGNAGAIGSLPRPMLNREGQLTSQQLIMQSSLYILEKMLKGDGYNTDILWSSKEYWGDLGPVLDKWIDQVADGLAYAALCSLAIFDFEAIVIDGAIPINVREKIVLATKLKLSQADHRGINRCEVQSGSIGAKAQSVGCANLPLLINFSQDHASLSHH
;
A
#
# COMPACT_ATOMS: atom_id res chain seq x y z
N MET A 1 -38.90 -8.73 6.07
CA MET A 1 -38.24 -8.11 7.21
C MET A 1 -36.86 -7.64 6.73
N ILE A 2 -36.74 -6.37 6.35
CA ILE A 2 -35.56 -5.83 5.65
C ILE A 2 -34.55 -5.45 6.74
N ILE A 3 -33.45 -6.19 6.81
CA ILE A 3 -32.30 -5.82 7.66
C ILE A 3 -31.59 -4.66 6.98
N LYS A 4 -31.83 -3.46 7.46
CA LYS A 4 -31.04 -2.28 7.11
C LYS A 4 -29.61 -2.49 7.60
N SER A 5 -28.67 -2.73 6.70
CA SER A 5 -27.25 -2.63 7.00
C SER A 5 -26.95 -1.19 7.41
N LYS A 6 -26.63 -0.98 8.67
CA LYS A 6 -26.08 0.30 9.14
C LYS A 6 -24.65 0.42 8.62
N ASN A 7 -24.51 1.09 7.50
CA ASN A 7 -23.21 1.61 7.06
C ASN A 7 -22.88 2.83 7.95
N PRO A 8 -21.86 2.83 8.80
CA PRO A 8 -21.49 4.01 9.54
C PRO A 8 -20.79 5.00 8.60
N ARG A 9 -21.54 5.92 8.03
CA ARG A 9 -20.98 7.14 7.42
C ARG A 9 -20.48 8.02 8.57
N LEU A 10 -19.20 7.98 8.85
CA LEU A 10 -18.55 8.99 9.71
C LEU A 10 -18.44 10.29 8.90
N SER A 11 -19.45 11.14 8.99
CA SER A 11 -19.33 12.53 8.59
C SER A 11 -18.61 13.33 9.69
N LEU A 12 -18.08 14.51 9.38
CA LEU A 12 -17.51 15.43 10.36
C LEU A 12 -18.46 15.77 11.52
N GLN A 13 -19.75 15.44 11.42
CA GLN A 13 -20.76 15.55 12.48
C GLN A 13 -20.74 14.40 13.49
N GLU A 14 -20.21 13.20 13.12
CA GLU A 14 -20.16 12.05 14.05
C GLU A 14 -19.10 12.20 15.14
N GLY A 15 -18.05 12.97 14.91
CA GLY A 15 -17.07 13.32 15.95
C GLY A 15 -17.67 14.13 17.13
N ARG A 16 -18.91 14.62 17.00
CA ARG A 16 -19.63 15.34 18.07
C ARG A 16 -20.57 14.45 18.91
N SER A 17 -20.80 13.21 18.50
CA SER A 17 -21.53 12.23 19.30
C SER A 17 -20.60 11.49 20.26
N GLN A 18 -21.09 11.06 21.42
CA GLN A 18 -20.30 10.26 22.37
C GLN A 18 -19.78 8.97 21.75
N SER A 19 -20.56 8.33 20.86
CA SER A 19 -20.15 7.12 20.13
C SER A 19 -19.06 7.40 19.10
N GLY A 20 -19.13 8.51 18.38
CA GLY A 20 -18.10 8.92 17.43
C GLY A 20 -16.77 9.27 18.10
N LEU A 21 -16.84 9.98 19.24
CA LEU A 21 -15.64 10.31 20.03
C LEU A 21 -14.97 9.03 20.60
N ARG A 22 -15.77 8.07 21.06
CA ARG A 22 -15.26 6.79 21.55
C ARG A 22 -14.55 6.02 20.43
N ALA A 23 -15.18 5.87 19.27
CA ALA A 23 -14.59 5.18 18.11
C ALA A 23 -13.29 5.87 17.65
N HIS A 24 -13.25 7.21 17.66
CA HIS A 24 -12.02 7.95 17.38
C HIS A 24 -10.90 7.63 18.36
N ASN A 25 -11.18 7.60 19.67
CA ASN A 25 -10.20 7.31 20.71
C ASN A 25 -9.72 5.83 20.64
N GLU A 26 -10.60 4.88 20.33
CA GLU A 26 -10.25 3.47 20.10
C GLU A 26 -9.24 3.35 18.95
N ARG A 27 -9.50 3.98 17.81
CA ARG A 27 -8.57 3.98 16.66
C ARG A 27 -7.24 4.63 16.99
N ARG A 28 -7.24 5.73 17.75
CA ARG A 28 -6.03 6.41 18.20
C ARG A 28 -5.15 5.50 19.07
N ILE A 29 -5.76 4.76 19.98
CA ILE A 29 -5.03 3.77 20.81
C ILE A 29 -4.50 2.62 19.95
N MET A 30 -5.29 2.08 19.04
CA MET A 30 -4.84 0.99 18.15
C MET A 30 -3.70 1.43 17.23
N SER A 31 -3.77 2.63 16.65
CA SER A 31 -2.69 3.21 15.83
C SER A 31 -1.40 3.35 16.64
N LEU A 32 -1.48 3.88 17.86
CA LEU A 32 -0.33 4.02 18.76
C LEU A 32 0.30 2.65 19.09
N ILE A 33 -0.52 1.65 19.44
CA ILE A 33 -0.03 0.31 19.73
C ILE A 33 0.60 -0.33 18.49
N ARG A 34 0.04 -0.11 17.30
CA ARG A 34 0.62 -0.59 16.02
C ARG A 34 2.01 -0.02 15.80
N GLN A 35 2.18 1.29 15.98
CA GLN A 35 3.46 1.99 15.78
C GLN A 35 4.56 1.53 16.75
N HIS A 36 4.18 1.22 18.00
CA HIS A 36 5.14 0.86 19.06
C HIS A 36 5.26 -0.66 19.28
N GLY A 37 4.46 -1.47 18.56
CA GLY A 37 4.36 -2.93 18.77
C GLY A 37 3.62 -3.31 20.05
N SER A 38 3.84 -2.60 21.15
CA SER A 38 3.09 -2.72 22.41
C SER A 38 3.29 -1.51 23.29
N ALA A 39 2.31 -1.21 24.17
CA ALA A 39 2.42 -0.11 25.12
C ALA A 39 1.61 -0.40 26.40
N PRO A 40 2.12 0.00 27.59
CA PRO A 40 1.34 -0.04 28.82
C PRO A 40 0.33 1.11 28.90
N LYS A 41 -0.75 0.94 29.68
CA LYS A 41 -1.85 1.93 29.83
C LYS A 41 -1.35 3.34 30.17
N ALA A 42 -0.33 3.46 31.01
CA ALA A 42 0.22 4.76 31.39
C ALA A 42 0.87 5.50 30.21
N GLU A 43 1.64 4.78 29.39
CA GLU A 43 2.26 5.33 28.17
C GLU A 43 1.20 5.72 27.14
N ILE A 44 0.18 4.85 26.96
CA ILE A 44 -0.96 5.14 26.08
C ILE A 44 -1.66 6.44 26.52
N ALA A 45 -1.93 6.60 27.81
CA ALA A 45 -2.55 7.81 28.35
C ALA A 45 -1.70 9.06 28.07
N GLN A 46 -0.39 8.96 28.33
CA GLN A 46 0.56 10.05 28.09
C GLN A 46 0.62 10.46 26.61
N LYS A 47 0.78 9.49 25.71
CA LYS A 47 0.95 9.75 24.26
C LYS A 47 -0.36 10.19 23.58
N THR A 48 -1.49 9.67 24.07
CA THR A 48 -2.81 10.04 23.50
C THR A 48 -3.42 11.28 24.17
N GLY A 49 -2.93 11.74 25.32
CA GLY A 49 -3.55 12.81 26.09
C GLY A 49 -4.90 12.43 26.70
N LEU A 50 -5.28 11.16 26.69
CA LEU A 50 -6.50 10.65 27.31
C LEU A 50 -6.32 10.45 28.82
N SER A 51 -7.39 10.57 29.59
CA SER A 51 -7.33 10.24 31.01
C SER A 51 -7.05 8.76 31.24
N ALA A 52 -6.37 8.41 32.32
CA ALA A 52 -6.08 7.01 32.68
C ALA A 52 -7.35 6.15 32.79
N GLN A 53 -8.46 6.74 33.25
CA GLN A 53 -9.75 6.08 33.32
C GLN A 53 -10.31 5.78 31.92
N ALA A 54 -10.27 6.74 30.99
CA ALA A 54 -10.72 6.57 29.60
C ALA A 54 -9.91 5.47 28.90
N VAL A 55 -8.57 5.51 29.03
CA VAL A 55 -7.68 4.46 28.47
C VAL A 55 -8.03 3.10 29.05
N THR A 56 -8.29 3.00 30.37
CA THR A 56 -8.65 1.72 31.01
C THR A 56 -9.94 1.16 30.44
N VAL A 57 -10.97 1.98 30.28
CA VAL A 57 -12.26 1.55 29.69
C VAL A 57 -12.08 1.06 28.25
N ILE A 58 -11.36 1.83 27.44
CA ILE A 58 -11.14 1.50 26.02
C ILE A 58 -10.31 0.21 25.89
N ILE A 59 -9.19 0.10 26.60
CA ILE A 59 -8.34 -1.11 26.56
C ILE A 59 -9.13 -2.35 26.97
N ASN A 60 -9.94 -2.28 28.02
CA ASN A 60 -10.76 -3.40 28.46
C ASN A 60 -11.81 -3.80 27.41
N SER A 61 -12.40 -2.82 26.68
CA SER A 61 -13.31 -3.11 25.56
C SER A 61 -12.59 -3.81 24.41
N LEU A 62 -11.45 -3.25 23.95
CA LEU A 62 -10.68 -3.82 22.86
C LEU A 62 -10.11 -5.22 23.20
N GLU A 63 -9.77 -5.46 24.46
CA GLU A 63 -9.38 -6.79 24.95
C GLU A 63 -10.56 -7.79 24.94
N ALA A 64 -11.75 -7.37 25.39
CA ALA A 64 -12.96 -8.18 25.35
C ALA A 64 -13.39 -8.52 23.92
N GLU A 65 -13.17 -7.62 22.98
CA GLU A 65 -13.38 -7.81 21.53
C GLU A 65 -12.25 -8.64 20.88
N SER A 66 -11.26 -9.09 21.65
CA SER A 66 -10.08 -9.81 21.18
C SER A 66 -9.20 -9.03 20.18
N LEU A 67 -9.29 -7.71 20.13
CA LEU A 67 -8.44 -6.86 19.29
C LEU A 67 -7.07 -6.58 19.94
N LEU A 68 -6.99 -6.65 21.27
CA LEU A 68 -5.76 -6.51 22.03
C LEU A 68 -5.47 -7.76 22.86
N ILE A 69 -4.17 -8.02 23.07
CA ILE A 69 -3.66 -9.05 23.98
C ILE A 69 -2.67 -8.45 24.98
N ARG A 70 -2.63 -9.03 26.17
CA ARG A 70 -1.61 -8.69 27.17
C ARG A 70 -0.30 -9.35 26.84
N LYS A 71 0.80 -8.59 27.00
CA LYS A 71 2.16 -9.12 26.94
C LYS A 71 2.66 -9.42 28.35
N ASP A 72 3.79 -10.10 28.43
CA ASP A 72 4.44 -10.39 29.71
C ASP A 72 4.74 -9.11 30.49
N PRO A 73 4.57 -9.14 31.83
CA PRO A 73 4.86 -8.00 32.67
C PRO A 73 6.31 -7.56 32.56
N GLN A 74 6.51 -6.26 32.28
CA GLN A 74 7.85 -5.66 32.24
C GLN A 74 8.19 -5.02 33.57
N ARG A 75 9.33 -5.40 34.15
CA ARG A 75 9.88 -4.80 35.39
C ARG A 75 10.72 -3.59 35.02
N GLY A 76 10.29 -2.41 35.45
CA GLY A 76 11.11 -1.20 35.44
C GLY A 76 12.18 -1.21 36.53
N ARG A 77 13.11 -0.24 36.52
CA ARG A 77 14.15 -0.11 37.56
C ARG A 77 13.56 0.11 38.97
N VAL A 78 12.39 0.77 39.07
CA VAL A 78 11.68 1.04 40.33
C VAL A 78 10.16 1.02 40.05
N GLY A 79 9.34 0.34 40.82
CA GLY A 79 7.88 0.35 40.77
C GLY A 79 7.23 -1.01 40.49
N GLN A 80 5.90 -1.03 40.43
CA GLN A 80 5.11 -2.21 40.06
C GLN A 80 5.36 -2.61 38.61
N PRO A 81 5.42 -3.92 38.31
CA PRO A 81 5.50 -4.40 36.93
C PRO A 81 4.36 -3.84 36.08
N THR A 82 4.67 -3.33 34.89
CA THR A 82 3.67 -2.83 33.94
C THR A 82 3.35 -3.91 32.92
N ILE A 83 2.08 -4.05 32.56
CA ILE A 83 1.61 -5.00 31.54
C ILE A 83 1.38 -4.23 30.26
N PRO A 84 2.21 -4.44 29.21
CA PRO A 84 1.96 -3.85 27.90
C PRO A 84 0.83 -4.57 27.18
N PHE A 85 0.11 -3.83 26.34
CA PHE A 85 -0.90 -4.34 25.41
C PHE A 85 -0.37 -4.26 23.98
N ALA A 86 -0.62 -5.31 23.20
CA ALA A 86 -0.29 -5.37 21.76
C ALA A 86 -1.55 -5.70 20.96
N LEU A 87 -1.52 -5.41 19.66
CA LEU A 87 -2.55 -5.89 18.74
C LEU A 87 -2.57 -7.42 18.73
N ASN A 88 -3.76 -8.01 18.76
CA ASN A 88 -3.94 -9.45 18.60
C ASN A 88 -3.89 -9.81 17.11
N PRO A 89 -2.92 -10.62 16.65
CA PRO A 89 -2.91 -11.04 15.24
C PRO A 89 -4.24 -11.65 14.79
N ASP A 90 -4.88 -12.46 15.64
CA ASP A 90 -6.14 -13.13 15.36
C ASP A 90 -7.39 -12.26 15.64
N GLY A 91 -7.20 -10.97 15.94
CA GLY A 91 -8.29 -10.05 16.27
C GLY A 91 -9.18 -9.69 15.07
N ALA A 92 -8.58 -9.54 13.89
CA ALA A 92 -9.28 -9.23 12.66
C ALA A 92 -8.44 -9.64 11.44
N PHE A 93 -9.10 -9.83 10.29
CA PHE A 93 -8.48 -10.20 9.04
C PHE A 93 -8.98 -9.34 7.90
N GLY A 94 -8.11 -9.12 6.89
CA GLY A 94 -8.46 -8.50 5.64
C GLY A 94 -8.05 -9.39 4.47
N ILE A 95 -8.89 -9.42 3.43
CA ILE A 95 -8.58 -10.08 2.16
C ILE A 95 -8.20 -9.02 1.14
N GLY A 96 -7.14 -9.25 0.37
CA GLY A 96 -6.73 -8.41 -0.75
C GLY A 96 -6.88 -9.17 -2.07
N LEU A 97 -7.51 -8.52 -3.04
CA LEU A 97 -7.55 -8.96 -4.44
C LEU A 97 -6.77 -7.95 -5.27
N LYS A 98 -5.57 -8.33 -5.69
CA LYS A 98 -4.78 -7.52 -6.62
C LYS A 98 -5.08 -7.95 -8.05
N VAL A 99 -5.48 -7.00 -8.88
CA VAL A 99 -5.65 -7.16 -10.33
C VAL A 99 -4.41 -6.59 -11.00
N GLY A 100 -3.49 -7.46 -11.38
CA GLY A 100 -2.29 -7.08 -12.12
C GLY A 100 -2.50 -7.14 -13.64
N ARG A 101 -1.51 -6.68 -14.39
CA ARG A 101 -1.55 -6.74 -15.87
C ARG A 101 -1.31 -8.15 -16.42
N ARG A 102 -0.66 -9.01 -15.64
CA ARG A 102 -0.29 -10.38 -16.02
C ARG A 102 -0.55 -11.40 -14.91
N SER A 103 -1.23 -11.01 -13.84
CA SER A 103 -1.55 -11.92 -12.73
C SER A 103 -2.71 -11.41 -11.89
N PHE A 104 -3.32 -12.33 -11.17
CA PHE A 104 -4.20 -12.07 -10.05
C PHE A 104 -3.58 -12.60 -8.77
N ASP A 105 -3.70 -11.85 -7.69
CA ASP A 105 -3.24 -12.26 -6.37
C ASP A 105 -4.39 -12.14 -5.38
N LEU A 106 -4.64 -13.19 -4.60
CA LEU A 106 -5.48 -13.16 -3.40
C LEU A 106 -4.60 -13.34 -2.18
N THR A 107 -4.73 -12.46 -1.21
CA THR A 107 -3.91 -12.47 0.01
C THR A 107 -4.80 -12.25 1.22
N LEU A 108 -4.67 -13.13 2.23
CA LEU A 108 -5.27 -12.98 3.55
C LEU A 108 -4.20 -12.49 4.52
N ILE A 109 -4.45 -11.37 5.18
CA ILE A 109 -3.58 -10.88 6.26
C ILE A 109 -4.32 -10.81 7.58
N ASP A 110 -3.56 -10.89 8.67
CA ASP A 110 -4.05 -10.65 10.03
C ASP A 110 -3.95 -9.16 10.44
N LEU A 111 -4.41 -8.83 11.65
CA LEU A 111 -4.47 -7.46 12.15
C LEU A 111 -3.09 -6.78 12.25
N VAL A 112 -2.01 -7.52 12.31
CA VAL A 112 -0.63 -7.00 12.37
C VAL A 112 0.12 -7.08 11.03
N GLY A 113 -0.56 -7.50 9.95
CA GLY A 113 -0.03 -7.52 8.60
C GLY A 113 0.69 -8.81 8.20
N ASN A 114 0.69 -9.86 9.03
CA ASN A 114 1.24 -11.14 8.63
C ASN A 114 0.36 -11.80 7.58
N ILE A 115 0.98 -12.31 6.51
CA ILE A 115 0.29 -13.08 5.48
C ILE A 115 -0.07 -14.46 6.06
N ARG A 116 -1.37 -14.78 6.10
CA ARG A 116 -1.90 -16.08 6.55
C ARG A 116 -2.06 -17.06 5.41
N ALA A 117 -2.45 -16.56 4.24
CA ALA A 117 -2.56 -17.36 3.01
C ALA A 117 -2.44 -16.46 1.79
N THR A 118 -1.97 -17.02 0.69
CA THR A 118 -1.90 -16.33 -0.60
C THR A 118 -2.16 -17.31 -1.73
N LEU A 119 -2.83 -16.83 -2.77
CA LEU A 119 -3.02 -17.52 -4.04
C LEU A 119 -2.58 -16.60 -5.15
N HIS A 120 -1.94 -17.15 -6.16
CA HIS A 120 -1.43 -16.43 -7.32
C HIS A 120 -1.81 -17.18 -8.60
N GLU A 121 -2.27 -16.43 -9.60
CA GLU A 121 -2.57 -16.97 -10.92
C GLU A 121 -2.00 -16.05 -11.99
N ASN A 122 -1.14 -16.59 -12.84
CA ASN A 122 -0.62 -15.87 -14.02
C ASN A 122 -1.66 -15.88 -15.14
N CYS A 123 -1.76 -14.77 -15.86
CA CYS A 123 -2.56 -14.65 -17.07
C CYS A 123 -1.78 -13.92 -18.16
N ALA A 124 -2.10 -14.18 -19.42
CA ALA A 124 -1.51 -13.43 -20.54
C ALA A 124 -1.91 -11.94 -20.48
N TYR A 125 -3.16 -11.70 -20.14
CA TYR A 125 -3.77 -10.40 -19.83
C TYR A 125 -5.02 -10.60 -18.98
N PRO A 126 -5.40 -9.63 -18.13
CA PRO A 126 -6.53 -9.79 -17.22
C PRO A 126 -7.87 -9.64 -17.97
N THR A 127 -8.75 -10.63 -17.84
CA THR A 127 -10.15 -10.56 -18.28
C THR A 127 -11.08 -10.52 -17.06
N VAL A 128 -12.24 -9.90 -17.20
CA VAL A 128 -13.26 -9.89 -16.15
C VAL A 128 -13.65 -11.32 -15.76
N GLN A 129 -13.87 -12.19 -16.75
CA GLN A 129 -14.28 -13.57 -16.51
C GLN A 129 -13.22 -14.38 -15.74
N SER A 130 -11.93 -14.25 -16.11
CA SER A 130 -10.86 -14.95 -15.40
C SER A 130 -10.70 -14.45 -13.97
N LEU A 131 -10.86 -13.14 -13.73
CA LEU A 131 -10.86 -12.58 -12.39
C LEU A 131 -11.97 -13.18 -11.51
N LEU A 132 -13.22 -13.22 -12.00
CA LEU A 132 -14.35 -13.73 -11.24
C LEU A 132 -14.17 -15.22 -10.92
N THR A 133 -13.73 -16.02 -11.91
CA THR A 133 -13.43 -17.44 -11.73
C THR A 133 -12.32 -17.67 -10.69
N PHE A 134 -11.24 -16.86 -10.73
CA PHE A 134 -10.16 -16.91 -9.76
C PHE A 134 -10.64 -16.54 -8.35
N LEU A 135 -11.48 -15.51 -8.23
CA LEU A 135 -12.04 -15.08 -6.95
C LEU A 135 -12.95 -16.14 -6.33
N GLU A 136 -13.90 -16.71 -7.09
CA GLU A 136 -14.83 -17.73 -6.60
C GLU A 136 -14.11 -18.95 -6.00
N LYS A 137 -13.08 -19.43 -6.72
CA LYS A 137 -12.25 -20.54 -6.24
C LYS A 137 -11.38 -20.13 -5.04
N GLY A 138 -10.72 -19.00 -5.16
CA GLY A 138 -9.71 -18.56 -4.20
C GLY A 138 -10.29 -18.15 -2.86
N ILE A 139 -11.46 -17.50 -2.82
CA ILE A 139 -12.05 -17.04 -1.56
C ILE A 139 -12.38 -18.21 -0.61
N SER A 140 -12.82 -19.33 -1.15
CA SER A 140 -13.08 -20.54 -0.37
C SER A 140 -11.79 -21.12 0.23
N VAL A 141 -10.73 -21.17 -0.56
CA VAL A 141 -9.40 -21.64 -0.10
C VAL A 141 -8.86 -20.74 1.01
N LEU A 142 -8.94 -19.41 0.86
CA LEU A 142 -8.50 -18.49 1.91
C LEU A 142 -9.30 -18.66 3.21
N LYS A 143 -10.63 -18.80 3.12
CA LYS A 143 -11.47 -19.02 4.30
C LYS A 143 -11.15 -20.33 5.01
N MET A 144 -10.86 -21.41 4.27
CA MET A 144 -10.46 -22.70 4.84
C MET A 144 -9.09 -22.68 5.54
N SER A 145 -8.25 -21.67 5.30
CA SER A 145 -6.98 -21.51 6.05
C SER A 145 -7.17 -20.99 7.49
N LEU A 146 -8.39 -20.61 7.85
CA LEU A 146 -8.79 -20.16 9.18
C LEU A 146 -9.78 -21.14 9.80
N SER A 147 -9.88 -21.16 11.13
CA SER A 147 -11.02 -21.80 11.79
C SER A 147 -12.31 -21.01 11.52
N ASP A 148 -13.47 -21.65 11.65
CA ASP A 148 -14.77 -21.01 11.43
C ASP A 148 -14.97 -19.76 12.29
N GLU A 149 -14.44 -19.75 13.51
CA GLU A 149 -14.49 -18.61 14.43
C GLU A 149 -13.63 -17.45 13.94
N LEU A 150 -12.43 -17.72 13.42
CA LEU A 150 -11.54 -16.70 12.88
C LEU A 150 -12.04 -16.18 11.52
N ALA A 151 -12.66 -17.03 10.69
CA ALA A 151 -13.23 -16.61 9.43
C ALA A 151 -14.34 -15.56 9.58
N LYS A 152 -15.07 -15.57 10.71
CA LYS A 152 -16.08 -14.53 11.05
C LYS A 152 -15.46 -13.16 11.31
N ARG A 153 -14.15 -13.08 11.56
CA ARG A 153 -13.40 -11.84 11.81
C ARG A 153 -12.82 -11.22 10.55
N ILE A 154 -13.14 -11.75 9.37
CA ILE A 154 -12.79 -11.13 8.10
C ILE A 154 -13.67 -9.90 7.89
N LEU A 155 -13.07 -8.72 7.82
CA LEU A 155 -13.77 -7.44 7.79
C LEU A 155 -14.19 -7.00 6.39
N GLY A 156 -13.56 -7.56 5.34
CA GLY A 156 -13.87 -7.18 3.96
C GLY A 156 -12.80 -7.60 2.99
N VAL A 157 -13.02 -7.18 1.74
CA VAL A 157 -12.09 -7.38 0.62
C VAL A 157 -11.62 -6.03 0.10
N GLY A 158 -10.31 -5.80 0.12
CA GLY A 158 -9.69 -4.70 -0.60
C GLY A 158 -9.37 -5.15 -2.02
N VAL A 159 -9.56 -4.27 -3.00
CA VAL A 159 -9.22 -4.49 -4.41
C VAL A 159 -8.20 -3.46 -4.84
N ALA A 160 -7.07 -3.90 -5.34
CA ALA A 160 -6.05 -3.06 -5.92
C ALA A 160 -5.98 -3.30 -7.42
N THR A 161 -6.12 -2.24 -8.21
CA THR A 161 -6.11 -2.30 -9.67
C THR A 161 -5.33 -1.12 -10.26
N PRO A 162 -4.63 -1.31 -11.38
CA PRO A 162 -4.01 -0.20 -12.10
C PRO A 162 -5.06 0.85 -12.49
N TYR A 163 -4.70 2.12 -12.36
CA TYR A 163 -5.58 3.21 -12.79
C TYR A 163 -5.82 3.14 -14.30
N GLU A 164 -7.10 3.14 -14.71
CA GLU A 164 -7.53 3.10 -16.12
C GLU A 164 -6.79 2.01 -16.94
N ILE A 165 -6.80 0.78 -16.45
CA ILE A 165 -6.10 -0.36 -17.07
C ILE A 165 -6.38 -0.50 -18.59
N TRP A 166 -7.50 -0.01 -19.06
CA TRP A 166 -7.91 -0.02 -20.47
C TRP A 166 -7.12 0.92 -21.39
N ASN A 167 -6.36 1.86 -20.83
CA ASN A 167 -5.52 2.78 -21.60
C ASN A 167 -4.14 2.23 -21.96
N TRP A 168 -3.78 1.05 -21.43
CA TRP A 168 -2.42 0.46 -21.53
C TRP A 168 -2.41 -0.81 -22.37
N THR A 169 -3.11 -0.80 -23.51
CA THR A 169 -3.32 -2.00 -24.37
C THR A 169 -2.04 -2.52 -25.01
N GLU A 170 -1.17 -1.64 -25.49
CA GLU A 170 0.10 -2.02 -26.15
C GLU A 170 1.08 -2.63 -25.13
N GLU A 171 1.23 -1.96 -23.99
CA GLU A 171 2.15 -2.36 -22.93
C GLU A 171 1.68 -3.62 -22.18
N ALA A 172 0.38 -3.82 -22.09
CA ALA A 172 -0.22 -5.04 -21.53
C ALA A 172 -0.22 -6.21 -22.51
N GLY A 173 -0.01 -5.93 -23.82
CA GLY A 173 -0.11 -6.95 -24.87
C GLY A 173 -1.53 -7.54 -25.03
N ALA A 174 -2.56 -6.79 -24.63
CA ALA A 174 -3.94 -7.23 -24.60
C ALA A 174 -4.78 -6.59 -25.72
N PRO A 175 -5.75 -7.34 -26.31
CA PRO A 175 -6.70 -6.74 -27.25
C PRO A 175 -7.49 -5.61 -26.60
N LYS A 176 -7.66 -4.50 -27.30
CA LYS A 176 -8.39 -3.31 -26.81
C LYS A 176 -9.84 -3.65 -26.40
N THR A 177 -10.47 -4.57 -27.10
CA THR A 177 -11.83 -5.03 -26.79
C THR A 177 -11.93 -5.65 -25.41
N VAL A 178 -10.93 -6.47 -25.02
CA VAL A 178 -10.88 -7.14 -23.71
C VAL A 178 -10.67 -6.13 -22.58
N LEU A 179 -9.71 -5.22 -22.72
CA LEU A 179 -9.45 -4.24 -21.67
C LEU A 179 -10.57 -3.20 -21.54
N ASN A 180 -11.35 -2.94 -22.60
CA ASN A 180 -12.49 -2.03 -22.52
C ASN A 180 -13.63 -2.55 -21.61
N GLU A 181 -13.73 -3.84 -21.36
CA GLU A 181 -14.71 -4.41 -20.41
C GLU A 181 -14.54 -3.84 -19.01
N TRP A 182 -13.29 -3.51 -18.62
CA TRP A 182 -13.00 -2.94 -17.32
C TRP A 182 -13.58 -1.54 -17.09
N LYS A 183 -13.89 -0.79 -18.15
CA LYS A 183 -14.49 0.56 -18.04
C LYS A 183 -15.84 0.56 -17.36
N SER A 184 -16.64 -0.49 -17.59
CA SER A 184 -18.00 -0.65 -17.06
C SER A 184 -18.07 -1.66 -15.93
N PHE A 185 -16.94 -2.24 -15.50
CA PHE A 185 -16.92 -3.26 -14.47
C PHE A 185 -17.00 -2.60 -13.07
N ASP A 186 -18.11 -2.81 -12.38
CA ASP A 186 -18.26 -2.39 -11.00
C ASP A 186 -17.66 -3.43 -10.05
N PHE A 187 -16.43 -3.16 -9.63
CA PHE A 187 -15.70 -4.03 -8.69
C PHE A 187 -16.47 -4.24 -7.37
N LYS A 188 -17.08 -3.17 -6.82
CA LYS A 188 -17.76 -3.25 -5.54
C LYS A 188 -18.98 -4.17 -5.61
N GLU A 189 -19.82 -3.96 -6.62
CA GLU A 189 -21.02 -4.75 -6.81
C GLU A 189 -20.68 -6.22 -7.12
N LYS A 190 -19.87 -6.46 -8.14
CA LYS A 190 -19.59 -7.81 -8.65
C LYS A 190 -18.84 -8.69 -7.66
N ILE A 191 -17.85 -8.12 -6.95
CA ILE A 191 -17.11 -8.88 -5.93
C ILE A 191 -17.98 -9.11 -4.69
N ASN A 192 -18.77 -8.11 -4.25
CA ASN A 192 -19.68 -8.30 -3.12
C ASN A 192 -20.70 -9.43 -3.36
N GLN A 193 -21.19 -9.60 -4.58
CA GLN A 193 -22.10 -10.70 -4.95
C GLN A 193 -21.49 -12.09 -4.70
N ILE A 194 -20.15 -12.21 -4.80
CA ILE A 194 -19.42 -13.48 -4.59
C ILE A 194 -19.03 -13.66 -3.12
N VAL A 195 -18.47 -12.60 -2.51
CA VAL A 195 -17.83 -12.75 -1.19
C VAL A 195 -18.79 -12.46 -0.03
N HIS A 196 -19.86 -11.72 -0.27
CA HIS A 196 -20.82 -11.22 0.73
C HIS A 196 -20.18 -10.44 1.88
N LEU A 197 -19.11 -9.69 1.56
CA LEU A 197 -18.34 -8.85 2.47
C LEU A 197 -18.21 -7.43 1.90
N PRO A 198 -17.97 -6.40 2.73
CA PRO A 198 -17.64 -5.06 2.26
C PRO A 198 -16.46 -5.08 1.29
N VAL A 199 -16.56 -4.32 0.18
CA VAL A 199 -15.50 -4.24 -0.85
C VAL A 199 -14.99 -2.81 -0.96
N TYR A 200 -13.66 -2.66 -0.93
CA TYR A 200 -12.95 -1.39 -1.00
C TYR A 200 -11.99 -1.41 -2.19
N VAL A 201 -12.07 -0.41 -3.05
CA VAL A 201 -11.28 -0.37 -4.29
C VAL A 201 -10.32 0.82 -4.25
N CYS A 202 -9.07 0.61 -4.63
CA CYS A 202 -8.10 1.69 -4.82
C CYS A 202 -7.10 1.37 -5.94
N ASN A 203 -6.27 2.36 -6.28
CA ASN A 203 -5.12 2.13 -7.14
C ASN A 203 -4.10 1.20 -6.48
N ASP A 204 -3.40 0.38 -7.27
CA ASP A 204 -2.45 -0.64 -6.80
C ASP A 204 -1.22 -0.04 -6.08
N ASP A 205 -0.74 1.11 -6.52
CA ASP A 205 0.39 1.78 -5.86
C ASP A 205 -0.05 2.56 -4.60
N THR A 206 -1.29 3.05 -4.57
CA THR A 206 -1.92 3.56 -3.34
C THR A 206 -2.06 2.44 -2.30
N ALA A 207 -2.45 1.23 -2.72
CA ALA A 207 -2.46 0.05 -1.85
C ALA A 207 -1.06 -0.26 -1.30
N ALA A 208 -0.03 -0.27 -2.16
CA ALA A 208 1.35 -0.49 -1.74
C ALA A 208 1.81 0.55 -0.71
N CYS A 209 1.50 1.83 -0.93
CA CYS A 209 1.75 2.91 0.02
C CYS A 209 1.08 2.66 1.38
N SER A 210 -0.15 2.14 1.38
CA SER A 210 -0.88 1.80 2.61
C SER A 210 -0.21 0.69 3.41
N ALA A 211 0.42 -0.29 2.74
CA ALA A 211 1.18 -1.34 3.40
C ALA A 211 2.42 -0.77 4.09
N GLU A 212 3.17 0.09 3.40
CA GLU A 212 4.35 0.73 3.95
C GLU A 212 4.00 1.62 5.14
N LEU A 213 2.92 2.41 5.05
CA LEU A 213 2.41 3.24 6.15
C LEU A 213 2.04 2.40 7.38
N SER A 214 1.37 1.26 7.17
CA SER A 214 0.80 0.47 8.29
C SER A 214 1.77 -0.50 8.92
N PHE A 215 2.68 -1.08 8.14
CA PHE A 215 3.52 -2.21 8.54
C PHE A 215 5.00 -2.00 8.26
N GLY A 216 5.36 -0.94 7.55
CA GLY A 216 6.72 -0.62 7.17
C GLY A 216 7.50 0.11 8.25
N ASN A 217 8.80 0.35 7.97
CA ASN A 217 9.71 1.08 8.84
C ASN A 217 9.52 2.61 8.85
N PRO A 218 9.01 3.25 7.81
CA PRO A 218 8.79 4.69 7.79
C PRO A 218 7.75 5.22 8.77
N ALA A 219 7.24 4.41 9.68
CA ALA A 219 6.43 4.87 10.83
C ALA A 219 7.05 6.08 11.60
N ARG A 220 8.23 6.51 11.17
CA ARG A 220 8.90 7.71 11.68
C ARG A 220 8.59 8.97 10.89
N PHE A 221 8.11 8.86 9.63
CA PHE A 221 7.76 10.00 8.81
C PHE A 221 6.25 10.20 8.79
N SER A 222 5.81 11.43 9.05
CA SER A 222 4.40 11.81 8.98
C SER A 222 3.99 12.14 7.55
N ASP A 223 4.93 12.64 6.75
CA ASP A 223 4.69 13.16 5.41
C ASP A 223 5.74 12.61 4.44
N PHE A 224 5.32 11.71 3.53
CA PHE A 224 6.23 11.11 2.56
C PHE A 224 5.58 10.81 1.22
N LEU A 225 6.39 10.87 0.17
CA LEU A 225 6.06 10.31 -1.13
C LEU A 225 6.57 8.87 -1.18
N TYR A 226 5.66 7.93 -1.42
CA TYR A 226 5.99 6.53 -1.67
C TYR A 226 6.07 6.29 -3.17
N ILE A 227 7.11 5.60 -3.62
CA ILE A 227 7.37 5.24 -5.02
C ILE A 227 7.47 3.72 -5.12
N PHE A 228 6.68 3.13 -6.00
CA PHE A 228 6.70 1.69 -6.27
C PHE A 228 7.18 1.40 -7.69
N ILE A 229 8.30 0.69 -7.81
CA ILE A 229 8.86 0.25 -9.10
C ILE A 229 8.30 -1.14 -9.41
N GLY A 230 7.29 -1.18 -10.26
CA GLY A 230 6.63 -2.39 -10.74
C GLY A 230 6.76 -2.54 -12.25
N THR A 231 5.87 -3.32 -12.87
CA THR A 231 5.75 -3.36 -14.34
C THR A 231 5.75 -1.94 -14.88
N PHE A 232 4.93 -1.09 -14.25
CA PHE A 232 5.01 0.36 -14.37
C PHE A 232 5.36 0.97 -13.02
N ILE A 233 6.01 2.13 -13.07
CA ILE A 233 6.28 2.91 -11.88
C ILE A 233 5.04 3.71 -11.50
N GLY A 234 4.75 3.79 -10.22
CA GLY A 234 3.71 4.62 -9.65
C GLY A 234 4.05 5.02 -8.23
N GLY A 235 3.06 5.52 -7.49
CA GLY A 235 3.32 5.93 -6.12
C GLY A 235 2.05 6.20 -5.31
N GLY A 236 2.27 6.64 -4.09
CA GLY A 236 1.23 7.05 -3.15
C GLY A 236 1.74 8.18 -2.27
N VAL A 237 0.83 8.88 -1.66
CA VAL A 237 1.12 10.07 -0.85
C VAL A 237 0.62 9.84 0.57
N VAL A 238 1.46 10.14 1.55
CA VAL A 238 1.09 10.20 2.96
C VAL A 238 1.28 11.62 3.47
N ILE A 239 0.26 12.16 4.14
CA ILE A 239 0.25 13.49 4.76
C ILE A 239 -0.35 13.35 6.16
N ASN A 240 0.36 13.85 7.19
CA ASN A 240 -0.04 13.76 8.60
C ASN A 240 -0.36 12.30 9.01
N GLU A 241 0.53 11.36 8.71
CA GLU A 241 0.37 9.91 8.98
C GLU A 241 -0.88 9.29 8.32
N THR A 242 -1.47 9.96 7.33
CA THR A 242 -2.69 9.56 6.65
C THR A 242 -2.46 9.35 5.17
N LEU A 243 -3.00 8.25 4.63
CA LEU A 243 -2.95 7.96 3.20
C LEU A 243 -3.81 8.98 2.42
N PHE A 244 -3.18 9.81 1.62
CA PHE A 244 -3.85 10.82 0.80
C PHE A 244 -4.13 10.26 -0.59
N THR A 245 -5.38 9.94 -0.88
CA THR A 245 -5.79 9.34 -2.17
C THR A 245 -6.15 10.38 -3.24
N GLY A 246 -6.38 11.63 -2.83
CA GLY A 246 -6.90 12.67 -3.72
C GLY A 246 -8.39 12.49 -4.02
N LYS A 247 -8.99 13.50 -4.65
CA LYS A 247 -10.45 13.51 -4.92
C LYS A 247 -10.91 12.40 -5.88
N LYS A 248 -10.03 11.94 -6.75
CA LYS A 248 -10.32 10.91 -7.78
C LYS A 248 -9.59 9.59 -7.52
N GLY A 249 -9.01 9.40 -6.33
CA GLY A 249 -8.29 8.18 -5.96
C GLY A 249 -6.97 7.97 -6.71
N ASN A 250 -6.35 9.01 -7.27
CA ASN A 250 -5.13 8.91 -8.09
C ASN A 250 -4.00 9.86 -7.64
N ALA A 251 -3.98 10.23 -6.36
CA ALA A 251 -2.85 10.97 -5.81
C ALA A 251 -1.58 10.11 -5.81
N GLY A 252 -0.43 10.71 -6.11
CA GLY A 252 0.82 9.98 -6.23
C GLY A 252 1.04 9.33 -7.61
N ALA A 253 0.28 9.69 -8.63
CA ALA A 253 0.43 9.20 -10.01
C ALA A 253 1.74 9.68 -10.67
N ILE A 254 2.87 9.47 -9.99
CA ILE A 254 4.20 9.96 -10.44
C ILE A 254 4.64 9.35 -11.76
N GLY A 255 4.18 8.15 -12.10
CA GLY A 255 4.45 7.52 -13.38
C GLY A 255 3.99 8.37 -14.57
N SER A 256 2.92 9.15 -14.38
CA SER A 256 2.39 10.06 -15.40
C SER A 256 3.05 11.45 -15.39
N LEU A 257 4.02 11.70 -14.51
CA LEU A 257 4.72 12.98 -14.44
C LEU A 257 5.45 13.26 -15.76
N PRO A 258 5.16 14.38 -16.46
CA PRO A 258 5.83 14.72 -17.71
C PRO A 258 7.24 15.23 -17.43
N ARG A 259 8.24 14.57 -17.98
CA ARG A 259 9.64 14.97 -17.88
C ARG A 259 10.08 15.62 -19.18
N PRO A 260 10.64 16.85 -19.15
CA PRO A 260 11.23 17.48 -20.33
C PRO A 260 12.42 16.68 -20.84
N MET A 261 12.53 16.49 -22.14
CA MET A 261 13.64 15.80 -22.80
C MET A 261 13.94 16.48 -24.14
N LEU A 262 15.18 16.36 -24.58
CA LEU A 262 15.55 16.72 -25.94
C LEU A 262 15.42 15.48 -26.84
N ASN A 263 14.72 15.62 -27.97
CA ASN A 263 14.69 14.59 -28.99
C ASN A 263 16.03 14.54 -29.77
N ARG A 264 16.16 13.61 -30.72
CA ARG A 264 17.38 13.47 -31.53
C ARG A 264 17.70 14.72 -32.36
N GLU A 265 16.73 15.59 -32.60
CA GLU A 265 16.85 16.84 -33.37
C GLU A 265 17.12 18.04 -32.44
N GLY A 266 17.32 17.81 -31.13
CA GLY A 266 17.55 18.88 -30.15
C GLY A 266 16.30 19.68 -29.77
N GLN A 267 15.11 19.24 -30.14
CA GLN A 267 13.87 19.93 -29.80
C GLN A 267 13.39 19.47 -28.41
N LEU A 268 12.85 20.39 -27.62
CA LEU A 268 12.24 20.10 -26.33
C LEU A 268 10.96 19.31 -26.53
N THR A 269 10.92 18.11 -25.97
CA THR A 269 9.76 17.21 -25.93
C THR A 269 9.45 16.83 -24.49
N SER A 270 8.38 16.10 -24.26
CA SER A 270 8.02 15.59 -22.94
C SER A 270 7.72 14.10 -23.03
N GLN A 271 8.23 13.34 -22.07
CA GLN A 271 7.93 11.92 -21.92
C GLN A 271 7.51 11.63 -20.47
N GLN A 272 6.50 10.81 -20.28
CA GLN A 272 6.09 10.41 -18.94
C GLN A 272 7.18 9.58 -18.25
N LEU A 273 7.30 9.74 -16.92
CA LEU A 273 8.28 9.02 -16.10
C LEU A 273 8.13 7.49 -16.23
N ILE A 274 6.92 7.00 -16.43
CA ILE A 274 6.61 5.58 -16.65
C ILE A 274 7.40 4.97 -17.81
N MET A 275 7.67 5.76 -18.86
CA MET A 275 8.42 5.35 -20.04
C MET A 275 9.95 5.40 -19.83
N GLN A 276 10.41 5.68 -18.62
CA GLN A 276 11.83 5.76 -18.28
C GLN A 276 12.20 4.86 -17.10
N SER A 277 11.33 4.77 -16.09
CA SER A 277 11.67 4.23 -14.77
C SER A 277 10.92 2.95 -14.40
N SER A 278 10.24 2.32 -15.35
CA SER A 278 9.48 1.09 -15.13
C SER A 278 10.29 -0.18 -15.44
N LEU A 279 9.92 -1.32 -14.84
CA LEU A 279 10.52 -2.62 -15.18
C LEU A 279 10.30 -3.02 -16.65
N TYR A 280 9.17 -2.61 -17.23
CA TYR A 280 8.89 -2.74 -18.65
C TYR A 280 9.99 -2.15 -19.55
N ILE A 281 10.64 -1.07 -19.12
CA ILE A 281 11.76 -0.46 -19.84
C ILE A 281 13.03 -1.31 -19.71
N LEU A 282 13.32 -1.81 -18.49
CA LEU A 282 14.42 -2.75 -18.30
C LEU A 282 14.24 -4.01 -19.16
N GLU A 283 13.01 -4.54 -19.23
CA GLU A 283 12.68 -5.69 -20.09
C GLU A 283 13.01 -5.39 -21.56
N LYS A 284 12.62 -4.22 -22.08
CA LYS A 284 12.94 -3.81 -23.44
C LYS A 284 14.45 -3.67 -23.69
N MET A 285 15.17 -3.06 -22.76
CA MET A 285 16.62 -2.89 -22.86
C MET A 285 17.33 -4.26 -22.90
N LEU A 286 16.97 -5.16 -21.99
CA LEU A 286 17.55 -6.51 -21.92
C LEU A 286 17.24 -7.33 -23.18
N LYS A 287 16.02 -7.30 -23.70
CA LYS A 287 15.65 -7.94 -24.97
C LYS A 287 16.46 -7.41 -26.15
N GLY A 288 16.68 -6.09 -26.17
CA GLY A 288 17.49 -5.43 -27.19
C GLY A 288 18.94 -5.92 -27.23
N ASP A 289 19.48 -6.30 -26.07
CA ASP A 289 20.84 -6.83 -25.90
C ASP A 289 20.89 -8.38 -25.85
N GLY A 290 19.78 -9.06 -26.17
CA GLY A 290 19.72 -10.52 -26.30
C GLY A 290 19.61 -11.31 -24.98
N TYR A 291 19.29 -10.66 -23.86
CA TYR A 291 19.10 -11.35 -22.57
C TYR A 291 17.72 -12.00 -22.49
N ASN A 292 17.65 -13.13 -21.76
CA ASN A 292 16.36 -13.68 -21.30
C ASN A 292 15.81 -12.79 -20.18
N THR A 293 14.55 -12.37 -20.30
CA THR A 293 13.90 -11.45 -19.37
C THR A 293 12.96 -12.10 -18.37
N ASP A 294 12.79 -13.44 -18.45
CA ASP A 294 11.86 -14.18 -17.57
C ASP A 294 12.19 -13.99 -16.08
N ILE A 295 13.48 -13.81 -15.78
CA ILE A 295 13.97 -13.61 -14.42
C ILE A 295 13.35 -12.37 -13.74
N LEU A 296 13.05 -11.31 -14.48
CA LEU A 296 12.43 -10.11 -13.94
C LEU A 296 11.03 -10.38 -13.35
N TRP A 297 10.35 -11.40 -13.89
CA TRP A 297 8.97 -11.74 -13.53
C TRP A 297 8.89 -12.94 -12.59
N SER A 298 9.79 -13.90 -12.72
CA SER A 298 9.81 -15.14 -11.94
C SER A 298 10.47 -14.99 -10.57
N SER A 299 11.48 -14.12 -10.43
CA SER A 299 12.17 -13.89 -9.15
C SER A 299 12.12 -12.43 -8.72
N LYS A 300 11.80 -12.22 -7.45
CA LYS A 300 11.83 -10.89 -6.81
C LYS A 300 12.98 -10.75 -5.81
N GLU A 301 13.75 -11.81 -5.63
CA GLU A 301 14.84 -11.87 -4.65
C GLU A 301 16.20 -11.65 -5.29
N TYR A 302 16.41 -12.23 -6.47
CA TYR A 302 17.69 -12.15 -7.15
C TYR A 302 17.54 -12.34 -8.67
N TRP A 303 18.19 -11.46 -9.46
CA TRP A 303 18.13 -11.45 -10.92
C TRP A 303 19.41 -11.98 -11.61
N GLY A 304 20.42 -12.41 -10.83
CA GLY A 304 21.72 -12.76 -11.40
C GLY A 304 22.50 -11.54 -11.89
N ASP A 305 23.43 -11.81 -12.82
CA ASP A 305 24.18 -10.76 -13.49
C ASP A 305 23.50 -10.37 -14.80
N LEU A 306 22.95 -9.17 -14.85
CA LEU A 306 22.34 -8.57 -16.03
C LEU A 306 23.27 -7.58 -16.73
N GLY A 307 24.54 -7.55 -16.33
CA GLY A 307 25.60 -6.77 -16.95
C GLY A 307 25.34 -5.24 -16.91
N PRO A 308 25.99 -4.50 -17.83
CA PRO A 308 25.92 -3.04 -17.86
C PRO A 308 24.53 -2.49 -18.19
N VAL A 309 23.63 -3.32 -18.71
CA VAL A 309 22.22 -2.91 -18.98
C VAL A 309 21.50 -2.55 -17.71
N LEU A 310 21.68 -3.35 -16.65
CA LEU A 310 21.08 -3.08 -15.34
C LEU A 310 21.59 -1.78 -14.74
N ASP A 311 22.90 -1.54 -14.77
CA ASP A 311 23.48 -0.31 -14.22
C ASP A 311 23.03 0.93 -15.00
N LYS A 312 22.92 0.84 -16.34
CA LYS A 312 22.37 1.92 -17.17
C LYS A 312 20.91 2.21 -16.83
N TRP A 313 20.11 1.16 -16.63
CA TRP A 313 18.71 1.33 -16.23
C TRP A 313 18.60 1.93 -14.82
N ILE A 314 19.42 1.48 -13.87
CA ILE A 314 19.46 2.05 -12.50
C ILE A 314 19.77 3.56 -12.55
N ASP A 315 20.76 3.98 -13.34
CA ASP A 315 21.11 5.39 -13.50
C ASP A 315 19.96 6.21 -14.10
N GLN A 316 19.30 5.67 -15.13
CA GLN A 316 18.13 6.28 -15.77
C GLN A 316 16.94 6.40 -14.80
N VAL A 317 16.66 5.35 -14.00
CA VAL A 317 15.62 5.37 -12.96
C VAL A 317 15.94 6.44 -11.92
N ALA A 318 17.16 6.43 -11.37
CA ALA A 318 17.57 7.37 -10.34
C ALA A 318 17.45 8.84 -10.79
N ASP A 319 17.73 9.11 -12.07
CA ASP A 319 17.58 10.42 -12.69
C ASP A 319 16.09 10.85 -12.75
N GLY A 320 15.22 9.93 -13.14
CA GLY A 320 13.79 10.14 -13.14
C GLY A 320 13.21 10.35 -11.74
N LEU A 321 13.67 9.57 -10.76
CA LEU A 321 13.21 9.67 -9.37
C LEU A 321 13.71 10.96 -8.69
N ALA A 322 14.91 11.40 -8.97
CA ALA A 322 15.41 12.69 -8.48
C ALA A 322 14.56 13.85 -9.01
N TYR A 323 14.21 13.82 -10.30
CA TYR A 323 13.29 14.79 -10.89
C TYR A 323 11.91 14.76 -10.21
N ALA A 324 11.31 13.57 -10.06
CA ALA A 324 10.01 13.43 -9.43
C ALA A 324 10.02 13.90 -7.96
N ALA A 325 11.10 13.60 -7.23
CA ALA A 325 11.29 14.06 -5.87
C ALA A 325 11.33 15.59 -5.77
N LEU A 326 12.13 16.27 -6.61
CA LEU A 326 12.20 17.73 -6.62
C LEU A 326 10.84 18.38 -6.93
N CYS A 327 10.12 17.84 -7.93
CA CYS A 327 8.78 18.33 -8.25
C CYS A 327 7.81 18.19 -7.09
N SER A 328 7.84 17.06 -6.40
CA SER A 328 6.93 16.79 -5.27
C SER A 328 7.31 17.57 -4.01
N LEU A 329 8.59 17.73 -3.72
CA LEU A 329 9.09 18.55 -2.61
C LEU A 329 8.71 20.03 -2.77
N ALA A 330 8.76 20.55 -4.00
CA ALA A 330 8.34 21.92 -4.27
C ALA A 330 6.83 22.17 -4.04
N ILE A 331 6.01 21.11 -3.93
CA ILE A 331 4.56 21.22 -3.77
C ILE A 331 4.13 20.87 -2.33
N PHE A 332 4.71 19.81 -1.75
CA PHE A 332 4.24 19.22 -0.49
C PHE A 332 5.24 19.26 0.66
N ASP A 333 6.50 19.63 0.41
CA ASP A 333 7.55 19.71 1.45
C ASP A 333 7.68 18.43 2.28
N PHE A 334 7.75 17.27 1.62
CA PHE A 334 7.81 15.95 2.26
C PHE A 334 9.08 15.76 3.12
N GLU A 335 8.95 15.06 4.25
CA GLU A 335 10.06 14.61 5.08
C GLU A 335 10.92 13.56 4.37
N ALA A 336 10.27 12.68 3.58
CA ALA A 336 10.94 11.57 2.92
C ALA A 336 10.37 11.21 1.54
N ILE A 337 11.26 10.60 0.73
CA ILE A 337 10.92 9.82 -0.47
C ILE A 337 11.24 8.36 -0.16
N VAL A 338 10.23 7.51 -0.16
CA VAL A 338 10.36 6.08 0.11
C VAL A 338 10.29 5.31 -1.20
N ILE A 339 11.37 4.61 -1.58
CA ILE A 339 11.48 3.87 -2.83
C ILE A 339 11.34 2.38 -2.55
N ASP A 340 10.33 1.75 -3.13
CA ASP A 340 10.04 0.33 -3.00
C ASP A 340 9.76 -0.30 -4.38
N GLY A 341 9.39 -1.56 -4.43
CA GLY A 341 9.05 -2.18 -5.71
C GLY A 341 9.09 -3.70 -5.74
N ALA A 342 8.65 -4.24 -6.86
CA ALA A 342 8.72 -5.67 -7.20
C ALA A 342 10.11 -6.03 -7.75
N ILE A 343 11.16 -5.56 -7.09
CA ILE A 343 12.57 -5.68 -7.49
C ILE A 343 13.41 -6.24 -6.35
N PRO A 344 14.53 -6.92 -6.63
CA PRO A 344 15.44 -7.41 -5.59
C PRO A 344 15.95 -6.27 -4.69
N ILE A 345 16.15 -6.60 -3.41
CA ILE A 345 16.58 -5.61 -2.40
C ILE A 345 17.90 -4.93 -2.77
N ASN A 346 18.86 -5.68 -3.31
CA ASN A 346 20.16 -5.15 -3.73
C ASN A 346 20.03 -4.16 -4.91
N VAL A 347 19.08 -4.37 -5.82
CA VAL A 347 18.78 -3.44 -6.92
C VAL A 347 18.10 -2.19 -6.39
N ARG A 348 17.12 -2.36 -5.49
CA ARG A 348 16.43 -1.26 -4.83
C ARG A 348 17.39 -0.34 -4.06
N GLU A 349 18.31 -0.93 -3.28
CA GLU A 349 19.33 -0.18 -2.55
C GLU A 349 20.25 0.61 -3.47
N LYS A 350 20.67 0.03 -4.61
CA LYS A 350 21.44 0.75 -5.63
C LYS A 350 20.67 1.95 -6.19
N ILE A 351 19.37 1.78 -6.48
CA ILE A 351 18.51 2.87 -6.96
C ILE A 351 18.38 3.97 -5.90
N VAL A 352 18.16 3.62 -4.64
CA VAL A 352 18.08 4.56 -3.53
C VAL A 352 19.38 5.38 -3.42
N LEU A 353 20.53 4.69 -3.44
CA LEU A 353 21.84 5.35 -3.35
C LEU A 353 22.08 6.29 -4.55
N ALA A 354 21.79 5.83 -5.76
CA ALA A 354 21.94 6.65 -6.96
C ALA A 354 20.98 7.85 -6.95
N THR A 355 19.75 7.69 -6.48
CA THR A 355 18.78 8.79 -6.34
C THR A 355 19.24 9.82 -5.31
N LYS A 356 19.77 9.38 -4.15
CA LYS A 356 20.37 10.28 -3.16
C LYS A 356 21.49 11.12 -3.75
N LEU A 357 22.38 10.49 -4.53
CA LEU A 357 23.50 11.17 -5.17
C LEU A 357 23.00 12.24 -6.15
N LYS A 358 22.08 11.89 -7.05
CA LYS A 358 21.52 12.83 -8.03
C LYS A 358 20.77 13.99 -7.36
N LEU A 359 19.99 13.70 -6.32
CA LEU A 359 19.34 14.75 -5.52
C LEU A 359 20.36 15.68 -4.87
N SER A 360 21.45 15.16 -4.28
CA SER A 360 22.45 15.99 -3.63
C SER A 360 23.17 16.97 -4.59
N GLN A 361 23.18 16.65 -5.89
CA GLN A 361 23.79 17.46 -6.96
C GLN A 361 22.80 18.45 -7.61
N ALA A 362 21.50 18.31 -7.32
CA ALA A 362 20.49 19.18 -7.89
C ALA A 362 20.45 20.56 -7.21
N ASP A 363 19.86 21.54 -7.88
CA ASP A 363 19.61 22.87 -7.29
C ASP A 363 18.43 22.79 -6.30
N HIS A 364 18.72 22.96 -5.02
CA HIS A 364 17.75 22.93 -3.92
C HIS A 364 17.36 24.32 -3.40
N ARG A 365 17.74 25.39 -4.08
CA ARG A 365 17.42 26.74 -3.59
C ARG A 365 15.88 26.91 -3.53
N GLY A 366 15.37 27.16 -2.31
CA GLY A 366 13.95 27.30 -2.03
C GLY A 366 13.20 25.98 -1.82
N ILE A 367 13.89 24.84 -1.78
CA ILE A 367 13.32 23.51 -1.51
C ILE A 367 14.05 22.89 -0.32
N ASN A 368 13.34 22.37 0.66
CA ASN A 368 13.94 21.65 1.78
C ASN A 368 14.53 20.31 1.32
N ARG A 369 15.58 19.87 2.01
CA ARG A 369 16.13 18.54 1.79
C ARG A 369 15.25 17.51 2.50
N CYS A 370 15.05 16.35 1.86
CA CYS A 370 14.34 15.22 2.43
C CYS A 370 15.26 14.01 2.58
N GLU A 371 14.81 13.04 3.39
CA GLU A 371 15.40 11.71 3.42
C GLU A 371 14.96 10.91 2.19
N VAL A 372 15.86 10.09 1.63
CA VAL A 372 15.51 9.08 0.61
C VAL A 372 15.85 7.72 1.18
N GLN A 373 14.89 6.80 1.25
CA GLN A 373 15.14 5.49 1.84
C GLN A 373 14.43 4.36 1.08
N SER A 374 14.90 3.13 1.31
CA SER A 374 14.21 1.92 0.85
C SER A 374 12.92 1.71 1.63
N GLY A 375 11.85 1.35 0.91
CA GLY A 375 10.68 0.75 1.54
C GLY A 375 11.02 -0.62 2.14
N SER A 376 10.16 -1.13 3.01
CA SER A 376 10.42 -2.34 3.78
C SER A 376 9.56 -3.55 3.36
N ILE A 377 8.46 -3.32 2.63
CA ILE A 377 7.52 -4.38 2.27
C ILE A 377 7.93 -5.11 0.98
N GLY A 378 8.46 -4.39 0.01
CA GLY A 378 8.96 -4.96 -1.24
C GLY A 378 7.86 -5.46 -2.17
N ALA A 379 8.14 -6.54 -2.89
CA ALA A 379 7.28 -7.08 -3.95
C ALA A 379 5.85 -7.42 -3.50
N LYS A 380 5.63 -7.63 -2.20
CA LYS A 380 4.31 -7.94 -1.62
C LYS A 380 3.49 -6.70 -1.26
N ALA A 381 4.06 -5.49 -1.41
CA ALA A 381 3.43 -4.26 -0.93
C ALA A 381 2.01 -4.03 -1.51
N GLN A 382 1.81 -4.26 -2.81
CA GLN A 382 0.50 -4.11 -3.43
C GLN A 382 -0.52 -5.13 -2.89
N SER A 383 -0.12 -6.41 -2.71
CA SER A 383 -1.02 -7.47 -2.22
C SER A 383 -1.35 -7.31 -0.74
N VAL A 384 -0.33 -7.00 0.09
CA VAL A 384 -0.53 -6.71 1.52
C VAL A 384 -1.34 -5.44 1.70
N GLY A 385 -1.06 -4.41 0.92
CA GLY A 385 -1.74 -3.13 1.01
C GLY A 385 -3.22 -3.21 0.63
N CYS A 386 -3.59 -3.95 -0.42
CA CYS A 386 -5.01 -4.14 -0.70
C CYS A 386 -5.72 -4.96 0.38
N ALA A 387 -5.07 -5.98 0.96
CA ALA A 387 -5.62 -6.72 2.10
C ALA A 387 -5.73 -5.84 3.36
N ASN A 388 -4.91 -4.81 3.49
CA ASN A 388 -4.95 -3.86 4.59
C ASN A 388 -6.12 -2.86 4.51
N LEU A 389 -6.70 -2.60 3.34
CA LEU A 389 -7.78 -1.61 3.19
C LEU A 389 -8.95 -1.82 4.16
N PRO A 390 -9.51 -3.04 4.32
CA PRO A 390 -10.55 -3.28 5.31
C PRO A 390 -10.10 -2.97 6.76
N LEU A 391 -8.84 -3.25 7.09
CA LEU A 391 -8.27 -2.98 8.41
C LEU A 391 -8.07 -1.48 8.64
N LEU A 392 -7.57 -0.75 7.64
CA LEU A 392 -7.41 0.70 7.69
C LEU A 392 -8.75 1.40 7.93
N ILE A 393 -9.77 1.05 7.15
CA ILE A 393 -11.08 1.69 7.24
C ILE A 393 -11.74 1.44 8.60
N ASN A 394 -11.52 0.29 9.20
CA ASN A 394 -12.10 -0.02 10.51
C ASN A 394 -11.29 0.52 11.69
N PHE A 395 -9.96 0.54 11.60
CA PHE A 395 -9.08 0.76 12.76
C PHE A 395 -8.11 1.93 12.66
N SER A 396 -8.06 2.69 11.53
CA SER A 396 -7.22 3.89 11.43
C SER A 396 -8.00 5.17 11.68
N GLN A 397 -7.30 6.24 12.11
CA GLN A 397 -7.92 7.51 12.52
C GLN A 397 -8.60 8.23 11.35
N ASP A 398 -7.94 8.29 10.20
CA ASP A 398 -8.38 9.07 9.04
C ASP A 398 -8.56 8.18 7.79
N HIS A 399 -9.75 7.66 7.62
CA HIS A 399 -10.13 6.81 6.48
C HIS A 399 -11.17 7.46 5.56
N ALA A 400 -11.54 8.71 5.81
CA ALA A 400 -12.55 9.42 5.03
C ALA A 400 -12.22 9.48 3.53
N SER A 401 -10.93 9.51 3.17
CA SER A 401 -10.47 9.49 1.77
C SER A 401 -10.67 8.14 1.05
N LEU A 402 -10.72 7.02 1.79
CA LEU A 402 -10.86 5.67 1.21
C LEU A 402 -12.33 5.22 1.05
N SER A 403 -13.27 5.90 1.72
CA SER A 403 -14.69 5.50 1.71
C SER A 403 -15.48 6.03 0.51
N HIS A 404 -14.91 6.92 -0.30
CA HIS A 404 -15.60 7.63 -1.39
C HIS A 404 -15.33 7.09 -2.80
N HIS A 405 -14.56 6.00 -2.95
CA HIS A 405 -14.21 5.42 -4.27
C HIS A 405 -14.85 4.07 -4.52
#